data_40f0e4533ec4f24e7373451b0183ad0a
#
_entry.id   40f0e4533ec4f24e7373451b0183ad0a
#
_cell.length_a   1.000
_cell.length_b   1.000
_cell.length_c   1.000
_cell.angle_alpha   90.00
_cell.angle_beta   90.00
_cell.angle_gamma   90.00
#
_symmetry.space_group_name_H-M   'P 1'
#
loop_
_entity.id
_entity.type
_entity.pdbx_description
1 polymer ?
#
loop_
_entity_poly.entity_id
_entity_poly.type
_entity_poly.pdbx_seq_one_letter_code
_entity_poly.pdbx_strand_id
1 'polypeptide(L)'
;MSYFIEACCPDLSSVRSAVQAGVGRIELCEDLPIGGVTPSEAFLKRALEEASDVPVNVLVRPRGGDFVYTADEVEQMLRSIRMCRAAGANGVVIGALLADGSVDTGTVSRLVREAEGLDITFHRAFDESADLRQALEDIIGLGIKRVLTSGGCPTAYLGRFVLRDLVLQAAGRISVMPGCGVLPSNIGEIASVTGAREFHGSKLWLLRSVDK
;
A
#
# COMPACT_ATOMS: atom_id res chain seq x y z
N MET A 1 -5.62 -7.71 21.13
CA MET A 1 -5.49 -8.28 19.76
C MET A 1 -4.21 -7.71 19.16
N SER A 2 -3.36 -8.53 18.56
CA SER A 2 -2.19 -7.99 17.85
C SER A 2 -2.57 -7.68 16.41
N TYR A 3 -2.29 -6.48 15.94
CA TYR A 3 -2.48 -6.05 14.55
C TYR A 3 -1.17 -6.20 13.79
N PHE A 4 -1.25 -6.53 12.50
CA PHE A 4 -0.10 -6.39 11.61
C PHE A 4 -0.04 -4.94 11.11
N ILE A 5 1.06 -4.26 11.38
CA ILE A 5 1.24 -2.83 11.06
C ILE A 5 2.19 -2.68 9.88
N GLU A 6 1.73 -1.99 8.85
CA GLU A 6 2.57 -1.45 7.79
C GLU A 6 2.80 0.05 8.04
N ALA A 7 4.06 0.45 8.13
CA ALA A 7 4.44 1.85 8.33
C ALA A 7 4.78 2.52 7.00
N CYS A 8 4.11 3.64 6.69
CA CYS A 8 4.48 4.51 5.59
C CYS A 8 5.68 5.36 5.97
N CYS A 9 6.79 5.24 5.25
CA CYS A 9 8.07 5.85 5.56
C CYS A 9 8.59 6.69 4.38
N PRO A 10 8.48 8.03 4.46
CA PRO A 10 8.97 8.93 3.42
C PRO A 10 10.44 9.36 3.62
N ASP A 11 11.10 8.96 4.69
CA ASP A 11 12.46 9.33 5.04
C ASP A 11 13.12 8.27 5.95
N LEU A 12 14.45 8.34 6.12
CA LEU A 12 15.20 7.40 6.96
C LEU A 12 14.85 7.50 8.45
N SER A 13 14.41 8.66 8.93
CA SER A 13 14.01 8.82 10.33
C SER A 13 12.76 7.98 10.63
N SER A 14 11.79 8.00 9.74
CA SER A 14 10.59 7.16 9.84
C SER A 14 10.90 5.67 9.69
N VAL A 15 11.84 5.30 8.80
CA VAL A 15 12.32 3.91 8.68
C VAL A 15 12.88 3.41 10.03
N ARG A 16 13.80 4.17 10.65
CA ARG A 16 14.38 3.82 11.97
C ARG A 16 13.31 3.71 13.04
N SER A 17 12.36 4.65 13.07
CA SER A 17 11.26 4.64 14.05
C SER A 17 10.37 3.41 13.87
N ALA A 18 10.06 3.03 12.63
CA ALA A 18 9.28 1.84 12.31
C ALA A 18 10.00 0.55 12.74
N VAL A 19 11.31 0.44 12.46
CA VAL A 19 12.14 -0.70 12.88
C VAL A 19 12.18 -0.81 14.40
N GLN A 20 12.45 0.29 15.11
CA GLN A 20 12.46 0.32 16.58
C GLN A 20 11.13 -0.08 17.21
N ALA A 21 10.03 0.31 16.57
CA ALA A 21 8.69 -0.08 17.00
C ALA A 21 8.34 -1.54 16.66
N GLY A 22 9.14 -2.22 15.84
CA GLY A 22 8.91 -3.60 15.43
C GLY A 22 7.64 -3.75 14.58
N VAL A 23 7.45 -2.87 13.60
CA VAL A 23 6.35 -3.01 12.63
C VAL A 23 6.52 -4.27 11.79
N GLY A 24 5.43 -4.76 11.22
CA GLY A 24 5.46 -5.98 10.40
C GLY A 24 5.98 -5.73 8.98
N ARG A 25 5.86 -4.49 8.47
CA ARG A 25 6.29 -4.10 7.11
C ARG A 25 6.46 -2.59 7.02
N ILE A 26 7.32 -2.15 6.11
CA ILE A 26 7.49 -0.76 5.71
C ILE A 26 6.97 -0.60 4.28
N GLU A 27 6.16 0.46 4.03
CA GLU A 27 5.98 1.01 2.69
C GLU A 27 6.91 2.21 2.54
N LEU A 28 7.85 2.13 1.58
CA LEU A 28 8.80 3.19 1.29
C LEU A 28 8.28 4.06 0.14
N CYS A 29 8.23 5.37 0.34
CA CYS A 29 7.84 6.34 -0.68
C CYS A 29 8.65 7.63 -0.53
N GLU A 30 8.60 8.53 -1.50
CA GLU A 30 9.04 9.94 -1.40
C GLU A 30 7.83 10.85 -1.61
N ASP A 31 7.96 12.13 -1.32
CA ASP A 31 6.95 13.19 -1.55
C ASP A 31 5.54 12.86 -1.02
N LEU A 32 5.46 12.42 0.23
CA LEU A 32 4.20 12.08 0.87
C LEU A 32 3.09 13.17 0.80
N PRO A 33 3.41 14.49 0.82
CA PRO A 33 2.40 15.55 0.66
C PRO A 33 1.58 15.50 -0.64
N ILE A 34 2.13 14.92 -1.72
CA ILE A 34 1.40 14.70 -2.98
C ILE A 34 0.84 13.29 -3.12
N GLY A 35 0.78 12.56 -2.01
CA GLY A 35 0.28 11.18 -1.94
C GLY A 35 1.35 10.11 -2.12
N GLY A 36 2.62 10.50 -2.15
CA GLY A 36 3.76 9.61 -2.35
C GLY A 36 4.05 9.29 -3.82
N VAL A 37 5.34 9.15 -4.12
CA VAL A 37 5.86 8.70 -5.41
C VAL A 37 6.96 7.67 -5.21
N THR A 38 7.42 7.06 -6.30
CA THR A 38 8.52 6.10 -6.29
C THR A 38 9.78 6.74 -5.72
N PRO A 39 10.41 6.15 -4.69
CA PRO A 39 11.62 6.68 -4.11
C PRO A 39 12.82 6.52 -5.06
N SER A 40 13.81 7.38 -4.89
CA SER A 40 15.08 7.28 -5.58
C SER A 40 15.82 5.97 -5.22
N GLU A 41 16.61 5.44 -6.15
CA GLU A 41 17.40 4.22 -5.90
C GLU A 41 18.37 4.40 -4.73
N ALA A 42 18.94 5.58 -4.57
CA ALA A 42 19.85 5.90 -3.46
C ALA A 42 19.14 5.86 -2.11
N PHE A 43 17.92 6.39 -2.04
CA PHE A 43 17.11 6.32 -0.82
C PHE A 43 16.66 4.89 -0.54
N LEU A 44 16.21 4.15 -1.56
CA LEU A 44 15.82 2.74 -1.41
C LEU A 44 16.96 1.90 -0.81
N LYS A 45 18.17 1.98 -1.37
CA LYS A 45 19.32 1.22 -0.87
C LYS A 45 19.62 1.52 0.60
N ARG A 46 19.63 2.79 0.97
CA ARG A 46 19.85 3.19 2.38
C ARG A 46 18.71 2.73 3.29
N ALA A 47 17.47 2.81 2.83
CA ALA A 47 16.33 2.35 3.60
C ALA A 47 16.36 0.84 3.84
N LEU A 48 16.78 0.05 2.85
CA LEU A 48 16.96 -1.40 2.99
C LEU A 48 18.05 -1.76 3.99
N GLU A 49 19.18 -1.02 3.99
CA GLU A 49 20.24 -1.20 5.00
C GLU A 49 19.73 -0.94 6.42
N GLU A 50 18.92 0.12 6.61
CA GLU A 50 18.38 0.50 7.91
C GLU A 50 17.16 -0.33 8.34
N ALA A 51 16.41 -0.91 7.40
CA ALA A 51 15.25 -1.74 7.68
C ALA A 51 15.60 -3.08 8.33
N SER A 52 16.87 -3.52 8.21
CA SER A 52 17.35 -4.81 8.75
C SER A 52 16.43 -5.95 8.26
N ASP A 53 15.78 -6.66 9.20
CA ASP A 53 14.90 -7.79 8.88
C ASP A 53 13.43 -7.40 8.61
N VAL A 54 13.08 -6.11 8.71
CA VAL A 54 11.70 -5.65 8.43
C VAL A 54 11.48 -5.58 6.94
N PRO A 55 10.48 -6.31 6.38
CA PRO A 55 10.18 -6.29 4.97
C PRO A 55 9.86 -4.87 4.45
N VAL A 56 10.42 -4.51 3.28
CA VAL A 56 10.21 -3.22 2.63
C VAL A 56 9.49 -3.43 1.31
N ASN A 57 8.29 -2.87 1.20
CA ASN A 57 7.55 -2.71 -0.04
C ASN A 57 7.73 -1.28 -0.55
N VAL A 58 7.90 -1.11 -1.85
CA VAL A 58 8.25 0.17 -2.47
C VAL A 58 7.09 0.70 -3.28
N LEU A 59 6.67 1.93 -3.04
CA LEU A 59 5.67 2.59 -3.87
C LEU A 59 6.20 2.80 -5.29
N VAL A 60 5.48 2.28 -6.27
CA VAL A 60 5.76 2.46 -7.71
C VAL A 60 4.68 3.35 -8.30
N ARG A 61 4.91 4.66 -8.21
CA ARG A 61 4.03 5.71 -8.69
C ARG A 61 4.88 6.82 -9.31
N PRO A 62 4.79 7.07 -10.63
CA PRO A 62 5.71 7.98 -11.32
C PRO A 62 5.49 9.45 -10.99
N ARG A 63 4.28 9.84 -10.59
CA ARG A 63 3.87 11.21 -10.28
C ARG A 63 2.69 11.26 -9.32
N GLY A 64 2.46 12.42 -8.72
CA GLY A 64 1.21 12.77 -8.05
C GLY A 64 0.04 12.96 -9.03
N GLY A 65 -1.15 13.29 -8.50
CA GLY A 65 -2.38 13.43 -9.29
C GLY A 65 -3.10 12.09 -9.51
N ASP A 66 -3.79 11.96 -10.63
CA ASP A 66 -4.58 10.79 -10.97
C ASP A 66 -3.75 9.50 -11.18
N PHE A 67 -4.44 8.40 -11.47
CA PHE A 67 -3.83 7.08 -11.69
C PHE A 67 -4.04 6.57 -13.12
N VAL A 68 -4.33 7.48 -14.06
CA VAL A 68 -4.44 7.19 -15.50
C VAL A 68 -3.09 7.50 -16.15
N TYR A 69 -2.34 6.49 -16.51
CA TYR A 69 -0.96 6.64 -16.96
C TYR A 69 -0.80 6.55 -18.47
N THR A 70 0.10 7.36 -19.00
CA THR A 70 0.57 7.25 -20.38
C THR A 70 1.47 6.03 -20.57
N ALA A 71 1.70 5.62 -21.82
CA ALA A 71 2.62 4.51 -22.14
C ALA A 71 4.03 4.73 -21.57
N ASP A 72 4.54 5.97 -21.62
CA ASP A 72 5.87 6.30 -21.11
C ASP A 72 5.94 6.20 -19.58
N GLU A 73 4.87 6.60 -18.87
CA GLU A 73 4.76 6.45 -17.42
C GLU A 73 4.68 4.97 -17.02
N VAL A 74 3.95 4.14 -17.76
CA VAL A 74 3.91 2.69 -17.53
C VAL A 74 5.30 2.07 -17.73
N GLU A 75 6.04 2.47 -18.77
CA GLU A 75 7.42 2.00 -18.97
C GLU A 75 8.36 2.48 -17.83
N GLN A 76 8.13 3.68 -17.28
CA GLN A 76 8.84 4.14 -16.08
C GLN A 76 8.51 3.26 -14.86
N MET A 77 7.24 2.90 -14.64
CA MET A 77 6.84 2.01 -13.56
C MET A 77 7.50 0.62 -13.69
N LEU A 78 7.56 0.05 -14.90
CA LEU A 78 8.25 -1.22 -15.14
C LEU A 78 9.76 -1.12 -14.82
N ARG A 79 10.42 -0.03 -15.22
CA ARG A 79 11.82 0.21 -14.83
C ARG A 79 11.99 0.31 -13.31
N SER A 80 11.07 0.99 -12.63
CA SER A 80 11.09 1.11 -11.17
C SER A 80 10.93 -0.24 -10.48
N ILE A 81 10.05 -1.12 -10.97
CA ILE A 81 9.92 -2.50 -10.44
C ILE A 81 11.23 -3.28 -10.59
N ARG A 82 11.90 -3.19 -11.75
CA ARG A 82 13.22 -3.83 -11.95
C ARG A 82 14.27 -3.28 -10.99
N MET A 83 14.30 -1.97 -10.79
CA MET A 83 15.17 -1.32 -9.80
C MET A 83 14.90 -1.84 -8.38
N CYS A 84 13.63 -1.92 -7.96
CA CYS A 84 13.25 -2.44 -6.65
C CYS A 84 13.72 -3.89 -6.46
N ARG A 85 13.50 -4.75 -7.45
CA ARG A 85 13.96 -6.14 -7.42
C ARG A 85 15.49 -6.24 -7.34
N ALA A 86 16.19 -5.48 -8.17
CA ALA A 86 17.67 -5.48 -8.19
C ALA A 86 18.27 -4.97 -6.87
N ALA A 87 17.60 -4.04 -6.19
CA ALA A 87 18.00 -3.54 -4.89
C ALA A 87 17.69 -4.49 -3.72
N GLY A 88 16.86 -5.52 -3.93
CA GLY A 88 16.48 -6.49 -2.90
C GLY A 88 15.23 -6.08 -2.07
N ALA A 89 14.36 -5.25 -2.63
CA ALA A 89 13.06 -4.97 -2.01
C ALA A 89 12.21 -6.24 -1.88
N ASN A 90 11.38 -6.31 -0.84
CA ASN A 90 10.51 -7.46 -0.57
C ASN A 90 9.22 -7.42 -1.39
N GLY A 91 8.78 -6.22 -1.79
CA GLY A 91 7.56 -6.05 -2.55
C GLY A 91 7.45 -4.69 -3.21
N VAL A 92 6.36 -4.52 -3.96
CA VAL A 92 6.00 -3.27 -4.63
C VAL A 92 4.54 -2.92 -4.37
N VAL A 93 4.25 -1.63 -4.37
CA VAL A 93 2.90 -1.09 -4.21
C VAL A 93 2.54 -0.36 -5.51
N ILE A 94 1.55 -0.87 -6.22
CA ILE A 94 1.19 -0.48 -7.59
C ILE A 94 -0.31 -0.19 -7.71
N GLY A 95 -0.73 0.41 -8.80
CA GLY A 95 -2.13 0.59 -9.19
C GLY A 95 -2.23 1.47 -10.40
N ALA A 96 -3.24 1.23 -11.24
CA ALA A 96 -3.57 2.02 -12.41
C ALA A 96 -5.07 1.95 -12.69
N LEU A 97 -5.63 3.05 -13.16
CA LEU A 97 -7.03 3.18 -13.57
C LEU A 97 -7.13 3.60 -15.03
N LEU A 98 -8.26 3.29 -15.64
CA LEU A 98 -8.69 3.87 -16.90
C LEU A 98 -9.43 5.20 -16.66
N ALA A 99 -9.63 5.97 -17.71
CA ALA A 99 -10.31 7.27 -17.65
C ALA A 99 -11.78 7.17 -17.18
N ASP A 100 -12.41 6.01 -17.28
CA ASP A 100 -13.76 5.75 -16.77
C ASP A 100 -13.78 5.35 -15.29
N GLY A 101 -12.61 5.29 -14.63
CA GLY A 101 -12.44 4.91 -13.25
C GLY A 101 -12.40 3.39 -13.00
N SER A 102 -12.46 2.56 -14.03
CA SER A 102 -12.22 1.12 -13.86
C SER A 102 -10.73 0.81 -13.67
N VAL A 103 -10.41 -0.34 -13.08
CA VAL A 103 -9.01 -0.80 -12.96
C VAL A 103 -8.45 -1.06 -14.36
N ASP A 104 -7.30 -0.46 -14.68
CA ASP A 104 -6.55 -0.79 -15.90
C ASP A 104 -5.88 -2.17 -15.76
N THR A 105 -6.70 -3.22 -15.94
CA THR A 105 -6.24 -4.61 -15.78
C THR A 105 -5.13 -4.97 -16.76
N GLY A 106 -5.09 -4.31 -17.93
CA GLY A 106 -4.03 -4.48 -18.92
C GLY A 106 -2.67 -4.00 -18.40
N THR A 107 -2.62 -2.76 -17.94
CA THR A 107 -1.42 -2.18 -17.32
C THR A 107 -1.04 -2.92 -16.05
N VAL A 108 -1.99 -3.13 -15.13
CA VAL A 108 -1.71 -3.80 -13.84
C VAL A 108 -1.20 -5.23 -14.08
N SER A 109 -1.74 -5.99 -15.03
CA SER A 109 -1.22 -7.31 -15.39
C SER A 109 0.24 -7.27 -15.87
N ARG A 110 0.64 -6.23 -16.62
CA ARG A 110 2.06 -6.04 -17.02
C ARG A 110 2.95 -5.78 -15.81
N LEU A 111 2.50 -4.92 -14.89
CA LEU A 111 3.23 -4.62 -13.65
C LEU A 111 3.36 -5.85 -12.74
N VAL A 112 2.29 -6.64 -12.59
CA VAL A 112 2.29 -7.89 -11.82
C VAL A 112 3.30 -8.89 -12.39
N ARG A 113 3.33 -9.08 -13.72
CA ARG A 113 4.31 -9.96 -14.36
C ARG A 113 5.74 -9.48 -14.15
N GLU A 114 5.97 -8.16 -14.27
CA GLU A 114 7.30 -7.57 -14.02
C GLU A 114 7.73 -7.75 -12.56
N ALA A 115 6.76 -7.74 -11.62
CA ALA A 115 6.98 -7.90 -10.17
C ALA A 115 7.03 -9.38 -9.73
N GLU A 116 7.17 -10.34 -10.66
CA GLU A 116 7.22 -11.76 -10.30
C GLU A 116 8.28 -12.04 -9.21
N GLY A 117 7.87 -12.73 -8.15
CA GLY A 117 8.70 -13.03 -6.98
C GLY A 117 8.66 -11.96 -5.88
N LEU A 118 8.07 -10.80 -6.12
CA LEU A 118 7.86 -9.75 -5.11
C LEU A 118 6.46 -9.84 -4.50
N ASP A 119 6.30 -9.36 -3.26
CA ASP A 119 4.97 -9.12 -2.68
C ASP A 119 4.31 -7.92 -3.38
N ILE A 120 2.99 -7.99 -3.61
CA ILE A 120 2.28 -6.93 -4.35
C ILE A 120 1.10 -6.43 -3.54
N THR A 121 1.06 -5.10 -3.36
CA THR A 121 -0.09 -4.36 -2.82
C THR A 121 -0.68 -3.47 -3.91
N PHE A 122 -2.00 -3.45 -4.07
CA PHE A 122 -2.67 -2.43 -4.86
C PHE A 122 -2.94 -1.22 -3.97
N HIS A 123 -2.46 -0.04 -4.38
CA HIS A 123 -2.52 1.18 -3.59
C HIS A 123 -3.88 1.90 -3.68
N ARG A 124 -3.94 3.11 -3.10
CA ARG A 124 -5.15 3.92 -2.99
C ARG A 124 -5.78 4.40 -4.31
N ALA A 125 -5.24 4.08 -5.48
CA ALA A 125 -5.98 4.16 -6.73
C ALA A 125 -7.33 3.42 -6.63
N PHE A 126 -7.39 2.38 -5.79
CA PHE A 126 -8.62 1.68 -5.47
C PHE A 126 -9.73 2.61 -4.96
N ASP A 127 -9.39 3.59 -4.12
CA ASP A 127 -10.35 4.53 -3.54
C ASP A 127 -10.95 5.51 -4.57
N GLU A 128 -10.29 5.67 -5.74
CA GLU A 128 -10.73 6.50 -6.86
C GLU A 128 -11.43 5.69 -7.96
N SER A 129 -11.56 4.36 -7.79
CA SER A 129 -12.28 3.55 -8.76
C SER A 129 -13.77 3.84 -8.75
N ALA A 130 -14.42 3.77 -9.94
CA ALA A 130 -15.82 4.04 -10.11
C ALA A 130 -16.74 3.02 -9.38
N ASP A 131 -16.27 1.78 -9.23
CA ASP A 131 -16.95 0.70 -8.52
C ASP A 131 -15.94 -0.11 -7.69
N LEU A 132 -15.94 0.11 -6.39
CA LEU A 132 -15.02 -0.57 -5.46
C LEU A 132 -15.22 -2.08 -5.43
N ARG A 133 -16.45 -2.55 -5.63
CA ARG A 133 -16.74 -3.99 -5.60
C ARG A 133 -16.20 -4.70 -6.82
N GLN A 134 -16.40 -4.10 -8.00
CA GLN A 134 -15.84 -4.62 -9.25
C GLN A 134 -14.31 -4.52 -9.25
N ALA A 135 -13.74 -3.38 -8.81
CA ALA A 135 -12.31 -3.20 -8.67
C ALA A 135 -11.67 -4.25 -7.76
N LEU A 136 -12.34 -4.64 -6.65
CA LEU A 136 -11.85 -5.70 -5.77
C LEU A 136 -11.75 -7.05 -6.50
N GLU A 137 -12.76 -7.42 -7.29
CA GLU A 137 -12.74 -8.68 -8.06
C GLU A 137 -11.66 -8.65 -9.15
N ASP A 138 -11.48 -7.51 -9.84
CA ASP A 138 -10.44 -7.34 -10.86
C ASP A 138 -9.04 -7.55 -10.25
N ILE A 139 -8.78 -6.95 -9.07
CA ILE A 139 -7.51 -7.07 -8.37
C ILE A 139 -7.27 -8.51 -7.86
N ILE A 140 -8.32 -9.17 -7.36
CA ILE A 140 -8.26 -10.58 -6.97
C ILE A 140 -7.94 -11.45 -8.19
N GLY A 141 -8.59 -11.18 -9.34
CA GLY A 141 -8.35 -11.91 -10.60
C GLY A 141 -6.92 -11.76 -11.12
N LEU A 142 -6.24 -10.66 -10.80
CA LEU A 142 -4.84 -10.41 -11.12
C LEU A 142 -3.84 -11.10 -10.15
N GLY A 143 -4.33 -11.79 -9.13
CA GLY A 143 -3.49 -12.51 -8.15
C GLY A 143 -2.79 -11.62 -7.14
N ILE A 144 -3.21 -10.36 -6.99
CA ILE A 144 -2.67 -9.44 -5.99
C ILE A 144 -3.15 -9.85 -4.60
N LYS A 145 -2.26 -9.79 -3.62
CA LYS A 145 -2.52 -10.34 -2.28
C LYS A 145 -3.09 -9.32 -1.30
N ARG A 146 -2.98 -8.02 -1.61
CA ARG A 146 -3.37 -6.95 -0.69
C ARG A 146 -3.89 -5.73 -1.42
N VAL A 147 -4.91 -5.08 -0.87
CA VAL A 147 -5.39 -3.77 -1.30
C VAL A 147 -5.34 -2.80 -0.14
N LEU A 148 -4.69 -1.63 -0.34
CA LEU A 148 -4.66 -0.51 0.59
C LEU A 148 -5.81 0.44 0.25
N THR A 149 -6.72 0.68 1.20
CA THR A 149 -7.93 1.46 0.93
C THR A 149 -8.48 2.15 2.18
N SER A 150 -9.16 3.26 1.97
CA SER A 150 -10.02 3.92 2.97
C SER A 150 -11.52 3.64 2.75
N GLY A 151 -11.85 2.73 1.82
CA GLY A 151 -13.23 2.44 1.43
C GLY A 151 -13.85 3.55 0.58
N GLY A 152 -13.03 4.23 -0.26
CA GLY A 152 -13.47 5.37 -1.07
C GLY A 152 -13.86 6.61 -0.26
N CYS A 153 -13.51 6.65 1.03
CA CYS A 153 -13.83 7.75 1.94
C CYS A 153 -12.58 8.58 2.26
N PRO A 154 -12.73 9.82 2.79
CA PRO A 154 -11.59 10.65 3.17
C PRO A 154 -10.65 10.00 4.20
N THR A 155 -11.16 9.14 5.06
CA THR A 155 -10.37 8.36 6.02
C THR A 155 -10.93 6.94 6.18
N ALA A 156 -10.08 5.99 6.58
CA ALA A 156 -10.51 4.63 6.90
C ALA A 156 -11.55 4.58 8.02
N TYR A 157 -11.51 5.53 8.96
CA TYR A 157 -12.52 5.63 10.00
C TYR A 157 -13.91 5.95 9.46
N LEU A 158 -14.00 6.90 8.54
CA LEU A 158 -15.27 7.26 7.88
C LEU A 158 -15.76 6.12 6.97
N GLY A 159 -14.84 5.44 6.29
CA GLY A 159 -15.13 4.33 5.39
C GLY A 159 -15.29 2.97 6.07
N ARG A 160 -15.24 2.86 7.40
CA ARG A 160 -15.17 1.56 8.10
C ARG A 160 -16.30 0.58 7.78
N PHE A 161 -17.47 1.06 7.46
CA PHE A 161 -18.59 0.19 7.07
C PHE A 161 -18.42 -0.33 5.62
N VAL A 162 -17.92 0.49 4.71
CA VAL A 162 -17.56 0.05 3.36
C VAL A 162 -16.39 -0.94 3.43
N LEU A 163 -15.37 -0.64 4.23
CA LEU A 163 -14.24 -1.53 4.47
C LEU A 163 -14.69 -2.90 5.02
N ARG A 164 -15.66 -2.93 5.95
CA ARG A 164 -16.27 -4.18 6.41
C ARG A 164 -16.87 -4.98 5.25
N ASP A 165 -17.64 -4.32 4.41
CA ASP A 165 -18.31 -4.98 3.28
C ASP A 165 -17.29 -5.50 2.26
N LEU A 166 -16.20 -4.76 2.02
CA LEU A 166 -15.09 -5.21 1.18
C LEU A 166 -14.34 -6.42 1.81
N VAL A 167 -14.11 -6.42 3.12
CA VAL A 167 -13.52 -7.57 3.83
C VAL A 167 -14.41 -8.82 3.71
N LEU A 168 -15.72 -8.65 3.84
CA LEU A 168 -16.68 -9.74 3.67
C LEU A 168 -16.68 -10.25 2.22
N GLN A 169 -16.70 -9.36 1.22
CA GLN A 169 -16.63 -9.71 -0.20
C GLN A 169 -15.30 -10.42 -0.53
N ALA A 170 -14.20 -9.92 0.00
CA ALA A 170 -12.86 -10.52 -0.19
C ALA A 170 -12.83 -11.99 0.25
N ALA A 171 -13.55 -12.35 1.31
CA ALA A 171 -13.69 -13.73 1.82
C ALA A 171 -12.33 -14.45 1.98
N GLY A 172 -11.29 -13.70 2.37
CA GLY A 172 -9.92 -14.23 2.54
C GLY A 172 -9.12 -14.43 1.26
N ARG A 173 -9.66 -14.10 0.08
CA ARG A 173 -8.95 -14.20 -1.21
C ARG A 173 -7.87 -13.11 -1.37
N ILE A 174 -8.05 -11.97 -0.72
CA ILE A 174 -7.14 -10.82 -0.68
C ILE A 174 -7.22 -10.17 0.70
N SER A 175 -6.11 -9.60 1.18
CA SER A 175 -6.11 -8.78 2.40
C SER A 175 -6.60 -7.37 2.08
N VAL A 176 -7.71 -6.95 2.70
CA VAL A 176 -8.15 -5.56 2.68
C VAL A 176 -7.49 -4.85 3.85
N MET A 177 -6.58 -3.92 3.55
CA MET A 177 -5.76 -3.20 4.53
C MET A 177 -6.26 -1.74 4.65
N PRO A 178 -6.95 -1.39 5.74
CA PRO A 178 -7.35 -0.02 6.00
C PRO A 178 -6.15 0.92 6.10
N GLY A 179 -6.21 2.03 5.36
CA GLY A 179 -5.23 3.11 5.41
C GLY A 179 -5.87 4.48 5.26
N CYS A 180 -5.09 5.53 5.35
CA CYS A 180 -5.51 6.92 5.41
C CYS A 180 -6.21 7.28 6.74
N GLY A 181 -5.49 7.99 7.61
CA GLY A 181 -6.00 8.45 8.89
C GLY A 181 -6.21 7.34 9.94
N VAL A 182 -5.57 6.19 9.77
CA VAL A 182 -5.48 5.17 10.83
C VAL A 182 -4.47 5.64 11.86
N LEU A 183 -4.90 5.69 13.11
CA LEU A 183 -4.15 6.20 14.26
C LEU A 183 -4.24 5.22 15.43
N PRO A 184 -3.32 5.29 16.41
CA PRO A 184 -3.44 4.54 17.66
C PRO A 184 -4.78 4.68 18.36
N SER A 185 -5.39 5.86 18.27
CA SER A 185 -6.67 6.19 18.93
C SER A 185 -7.90 5.58 18.26
N ASN A 186 -7.83 5.19 16.97
CA ASN A 186 -9.00 4.73 16.22
C ASN A 186 -8.86 3.31 15.63
N ILE A 187 -7.67 2.75 15.60
CA ILE A 187 -7.42 1.43 14.99
C ILE A 187 -8.27 0.33 15.63
N GLY A 188 -8.49 0.38 16.94
CA GLY A 188 -9.30 -0.60 17.66
C GLY A 188 -10.76 -0.63 17.19
N GLU A 189 -11.36 0.55 16.96
CA GLU A 189 -12.71 0.64 16.43
C GLU A 189 -12.77 0.21 14.95
N ILE A 190 -11.82 0.67 14.13
CA ILE A 190 -11.73 0.24 12.72
C ILE A 190 -11.63 -1.29 12.66
N ALA A 191 -10.73 -1.90 13.43
CA ALA A 191 -10.54 -3.35 13.46
C ALA A 191 -11.80 -4.10 13.90
N SER A 192 -12.47 -3.63 14.95
CA SER A 192 -13.68 -4.28 15.47
C SER A 192 -14.84 -4.25 14.48
N VAL A 193 -14.97 -3.15 13.73
CA VAL A 193 -16.05 -2.99 12.73
C VAL A 193 -15.73 -3.76 11.44
N THR A 194 -14.48 -3.68 10.97
CA THR A 194 -14.10 -4.20 9.65
C THR A 194 -13.71 -5.68 9.65
N GLY A 195 -13.18 -6.18 10.77
CA GLY A 195 -12.53 -7.48 10.82
C GLY A 195 -11.15 -7.52 10.12
N ALA A 196 -10.63 -6.38 9.67
CA ALA A 196 -9.30 -6.30 9.07
C ALA A 196 -8.21 -6.64 10.09
N ARG A 197 -7.11 -7.22 9.60
CA ARG A 197 -5.98 -7.68 10.44
C ARG A 197 -4.69 -6.93 10.15
N GLU A 198 -4.56 -6.33 8.97
CA GLU A 198 -3.42 -5.50 8.54
C GLU A 198 -3.88 -4.04 8.48
N PHE A 199 -3.02 -3.10 8.89
CA PHE A 199 -3.33 -1.67 8.93
C PHE A 199 -2.13 -0.86 8.46
N HIS A 200 -2.40 0.16 7.67
CA HIS A 200 -1.39 1.06 7.11
C HIS A 200 -1.49 2.46 7.71
N GLY A 201 -0.34 3.07 8.04
CA GLY A 201 -0.31 4.46 8.47
C GLY A 201 1.06 5.00 8.78
N SER A 202 1.20 6.33 8.67
CA SER A 202 2.45 7.05 8.88
C SER A 202 2.81 7.34 10.36
N LYS A 203 1.96 6.91 11.30
CA LYS A 203 2.16 7.13 12.75
C LYS A 203 1.77 5.92 13.60
N LEU A 204 1.53 4.77 12.98
CA LEU A 204 1.08 3.57 13.70
C LEU A 204 2.19 2.93 14.55
N TRP A 205 3.46 3.22 14.29
CA TRP A 205 4.55 2.76 15.18
C TRP A 205 4.46 3.32 16.60
N LEU A 206 3.70 4.40 16.83
CA LEU A 206 3.45 4.93 18.17
C LEU A 206 2.61 4.00 19.07
N LEU A 207 1.94 2.99 18.50
CA LEU A 207 1.14 2.00 19.26
C LEU A 207 2.00 1.21 20.26
N ARG A 208 3.24 0.88 19.91
CA ARG A 208 4.13 0.04 20.76
C ARG A 208 4.96 0.82 21.78
N SER A 209 5.01 2.14 21.66
CA SER A 209 5.69 2.99 22.66
C SER A 209 4.88 3.21 23.95
N VAL A 210 3.62 2.76 23.98
CA VAL A 210 2.71 2.95 25.15
C VAL A 210 2.71 1.72 26.08
N ASP A 211 3.20 0.56 25.61
CA ASP A 211 3.20 -0.70 26.38
C ASP A 211 4.59 -1.07 26.98
N LYS A 212 5.46 -0.07 27.19
CA LYS A 212 6.75 -0.26 27.87
C LYS A 212 6.85 0.57 29.15
#